data_f32bbe3a5429d3ad6c106f7ee53ed6a0
#
_entry.id   f32bbe3a5429d3ad6c106f7ee53ed6a0
#
_cell.length_a   1.000
_cell.length_b   1.000
_cell.length_c   1.000
_cell.angle_alpha   90.00
_cell.angle_beta   90.00
_cell.angle_gamma   90.00
#
_symmetry.space_group_name_H-M   'P 1'
#
loop_
_entity.id
_entity.type
_entity.pdbx_description
1 polymer ?
#
loop_
_entity_poly.entity_id
_entity_poly.type
_entity_poly.pdbx_seq_one_letter_code
_entity_poly.pdbx_strand_id
1 'polypeptide(L)'
;MKVLVAPLDWGLGHATRCVPVVREFLRAGAEVELAVVKANANFFREVFPELRQRLAPSYNIVYPKHGYNMALWLLKNSMHLNSVMRYEHHFAEEMVDRHGYDVLFSDNRFAFYSKRAYSIYMTHQRRIAFPRAFAAFERIGVMWHANIMRKFDEVWVPDLEIYPGYAGSLSHSGATPGDKPMRYVGTLSRFSDWDAGENAGNALGSALGYVPAPVDLERDVDLMSVSEFMAHSANVEWNAASEERASGKQTFGMRALGMRAAYKVVAVVSGVEPARTQFEQQLREALQQIPGQHMMILGKPSAEQKTWIEGNIEFHTHLATNDFAEAVKRADFVVSRGGYSTVMDMAELGAKCIFVPTPGQFEQIVLAHDLSKAGYAVEIPADELSAETLAIAFEKSVKMPKVEKQNLLHDAVENVVRRFKERSI
;
A
#
# COMPACT_ATOMS: atom_id res chain seq x y z
N MET A 1 -0.36 -26.27 -3.21
CA MET A 1 -0.99 -25.12 -3.88
C MET A 1 0.06 -24.04 -4.06
N LYS A 2 0.22 -23.56 -5.29
CA LYS A 2 1.21 -22.54 -5.64
C LYS A 2 0.53 -21.21 -5.96
N VAL A 3 0.96 -20.14 -5.30
CA VAL A 3 0.31 -18.82 -5.34
C VAL A 3 1.29 -17.77 -5.86
N LEU A 4 0.86 -16.95 -6.81
CA LEU A 4 1.59 -15.78 -7.28
C LEU A 4 0.88 -14.51 -6.83
N VAL A 5 1.51 -13.73 -5.94
CA VAL A 5 0.97 -12.48 -5.40
C VAL A 5 1.54 -11.28 -6.14
N ALA A 6 0.68 -10.44 -6.71
CA ALA A 6 1.04 -9.31 -7.55
C ALA A 6 0.49 -7.99 -6.99
N PRO A 7 1.27 -7.22 -6.21
CA PRO A 7 0.91 -5.88 -5.79
C PRO A 7 0.98 -4.87 -6.93
N LEU A 8 0.08 -3.89 -6.96
CA LEU A 8 0.15 -2.76 -7.88
C LEU A 8 1.39 -1.90 -7.56
N ASP A 9 1.96 -1.28 -8.58
CA ASP A 9 3.20 -0.49 -8.51
C ASP A 9 2.98 1.02 -8.19
N TRP A 10 1.80 1.39 -7.70
CA TRP A 10 1.45 2.77 -7.34
C TRP A 10 1.88 3.12 -5.90
N GLY A 11 3.17 2.99 -5.62
CA GLY A 11 3.76 3.27 -4.31
C GLY A 11 3.82 2.05 -3.37
N LEU A 12 4.48 2.25 -2.22
CA LEU A 12 4.70 1.17 -1.24
C LEU A 12 3.43 0.69 -0.53
N GLY A 13 2.35 1.47 -0.54
CA GLY A 13 1.11 1.11 0.13
C GLY A 13 0.51 -0.21 -0.35
N HIS A 14 0.61 -0.51 -1.65
CA HIS A 14 0.20 -1.79 -2.21
C HIS A 14 1.10 -2.94 -1.75
N ALA A 15 2.39 -2.71 -1.71
CA ALA A 15 3.34 -3.70 -1.21
C ALA A 15 3.11 -4.02 0.27
N THR A 16 2.94 -3.00 1.12
CA THR A 16 2.75 -3.18 2.57
C THR A 16 1.47 -3.94 2.90
N ARG A 17 0.36 -3.68 2.21
CA ARG A 17 -0.90 -4.39 2.47
C ARG A 17 -0.92 -5.82 1.93
N CYS A 18 -0.04 -6.19 1.01
CA CYS A 18 0.14 -7.57 0.58
C CYS A 18 0.91 -8.42 1.61
N VAL A 19 1.65 -7.81 2.55
CA VAL A 19 2.41 -8.55 3.57
C VAL A 19 1.54 -9.51 4.38
N PRO A 20 0.43 -9.09 5.00
CA PRO A 20 -0.44 -10.02 5.73
C PRO A 20 -1.04 -11.11 4.84
N VAL A 21 -1.36 -10.82 3.58
CA VAL A 21 -1.87 -11.81 2.62
C VAL A 21 -0.83 -12.89 2.33
N VAL A 22 0.41 -12.49 2.05
CA VAL A 22 1.52 -13.43 1.83
C VAL A 22 1.74 -14.31 3.04
N ARG A 23 1.81 -13.72 4.24
CA ARG A 23 1.97 -14.44 5.50
C ARG A 23 0.87 -15.48 5.71
N GLU A 24 -0.37 -15.11 5.40
CA GLU A 24 -1.50 -16.00 5.60
C GLU A 24 -1.51 -17.17 4.62
N PHE A 25 -1.18 -16.97 3.35
CA PHE A 25 -0.99 -18.07 2.40
C PHE A 25 0.15 -19.01 2.82
N LEU A 26 1.27 -18.45 3.32
CA LEU A 26 2.38 -19.25 3.85
C LEU A 26 1.96 -20.07 5.08
N ARG A 27 1.20 -19.48 6.03
CA ARG A 27 0.66 -20.20 7.20
C ARG A 27 -0.28 -21.33 6.79
N ALA A 28 -1.04 -21.15 5.73
CA ALA A 28 -1.92 -22.18 5.18
C ALA A 28 -1.18 -23.27 4.38
N GLY A 29 0.18 -23.22 4.33
CA GLY A 29 1.03 -24.20 3.66
C GLY A 29 1.10 -24.05 2.15
N ALA A 30 0.82 -22.88 1.61
CA ALA A 30 1.00 -22.60 0.19
C ALA A 30 2.47 -22.28 -0.13
N GLU A 31 2.92 -22.67 -1.34
CA GLU A 31 4.13 -22.15 -1.95
C GLU A 31 3.78 -20.76 -2.53
N VAL A 32 4.46 -19.71 -2.06
CA VAL A 32 4.17 -18.33 -2.47
C VAL A 32 5.36 -17.76 -3.23
N GLU A 33 5.09 -17.16 -4.39
CA GLU A 33 6.03 -16.32 -5.14
C GLU A 33 5.42 -14.93 -5.35
N LEU A 34 6.26 -13.94 -5.63
CA LEU A 34 5.87 -12.54 -5.72
C LEU A 34 6.09 -12.02 -7.15
N ALA A 35 5.07 -11.43 -7.77
CA ALA A 35 5.19 -10.72 -9.03
C ALA A 35 5.35 -9.21 -8.74
N VAL A 36 6.58 -8.73 -8.75
CA VAL A 36 6.96 -7.38 -8.31
C VAL A 36 7.54 -6.54 -9.42
N VAL A 37 7.49 -5.23 -9.29
CA VAL A 37 8.25 -4.30 -10.11
C VAL A 37 9.56 -3.92 -9.40
N LYS A 38 10.53 -3.39 -10.13
CA LYS A 38 11.85 -2.98 -9.55
C LYS A 38 11.70 -2.08 -8.33
N ALA A 39 10.72 -1.18 -8.32
CA ALA A 39 10.50 -0.24 -7.23
C ALA A 39 10.12 -0.92 -5.91
N ASN A 40 9.41 -2.05 -5.94
CA ASN A 40 8.92 -2.77 -4.76
C ASN A 40 9.82 -3.97 -4.37
N ALA A 41 10.73 -4.39 -5.25
CA ALA A 41 11.53 -5.60 -5.09
C ALA A 41 12.39 -5.57 -3.82
N ASN A 42 13.02 -4.44 -3.51
CA ASN A 42 13.85 -4.29 -2.31
C ASN A 42 13.03 -4.43 -1.02
N PHE A 43 11.86 -3.82 -0.99
CA PHE A 43 10.95 -3.94 0.17
C PHE A 43 10.60 -5.42 0.45
N PHE A 44 10.19 -6.16 -0.57
CA PHE A 44 9.85 -7.57 -0.37
C PHE A 44 11.07 -8.45 -0.07
N ARG A 45 12.26 -8.09 -0.54
CA ARG A 45 13.50 -8.78 -0.20
C ARG A 45 13.87 -8.59 1.28
N GLU A 46 13.54 -7.46 1.87
CA GLU A 46 13.73 -7.21 3.30
C GLU A 46 12.70 -7.96 4.16
N VAL A 47 11.43 -7.99 3.72
CA VAL A 47 10.34 -8.59 4.49
C VAL A 47 10.27 -10.13 4.31
N PHE A 48 10.58 -10.64 3.11
CA PHE A 48 10.52 -12.04 2.73
C PHE A 48 11.76 -12.41 1.92
N PRO A 49 12.95 -12.51 2.55
CA PRO A 49 14.20 -12.78 1.84
C PRO A 49 14.22 -14.15 1.15
N GLU A 50 13.39 -15.08 1.61
CA GLU A 50 13.29 -16.46 1.11
C GLU A 50 12.36 -16.62 -0.10
N LEU A 51 11.47 -15.63 -0.37
CA LEU A 51 10.50 -15.77 -1.44
C LEU A 51 11.09 -15.36 -2.80
N ARG A 52 10.83 -16.21 -3.80
CA ARG A 52 11.17 -15.91 -5.19
C ARG A 52 10.37 -14.71 -5.69
N GLN A 53 11.06 -13.82 -6.39
CA GLN A 53 10.46 -12.64 -7.02
C GLN A 53 10.53 -12.75 -8.54
N ARG A 54 9.38 -12.54 -9.20
CA ARG A 54 9.23 -12.45 -10.65
C ARG A 54 9.06 -10.99 -11.06
N LEU A 55 9.71 -10.56 -12.11
CA LEU A 55 9.59 -9.19 -12.59
C LEU A 55 8.27 -9.01 -13.37
N ALA A 56 7.33 -8.26 -12.78
CA ALA A 56 6.03 -7.98 -13.38
C ALA A 56 6.06 -6.71 -14.24
N PRO A 57 5.14 -6.58 -15.21
CA PRO A 57 4.93 -5.34 -15.94
C PRO A 57 4.61 -4.17 -15.01
N SER A 58 5.13 -2.98 -15.33
CA SER A 58 4.82 -1.75 -14.61
C SER A 58 3.77 -0.93 -15.37
N TYR A 59 2.83 -0.34 -14.63
CA TYR A 59 1.87 0.61 -15.22
C TYR A 59 2.52 1.96 -15.55
N ASN A 60 3.70 2.26 -14.99
CA ASN A 60 4.46 3.52 -15.20
C ASN A 60 3.58 4.77 -15.11
N ILE A 61 2.72 4.83 -14.10
CA ILE A 61 1.84 5.98 -13.91
C ILE A 61 2.64 7.15 -13.37
N VAL A 62 2.78 8.19 -14.19
CA VAL A 62 3.35 9.46 -13.80
C VAL A 62 2.21 10.38 -13.42
N TYR A 63 2.14 10.75 -12.13
CA TYR A 63 1.16 11.73 -11.67
C TYR A 63 1.46 13.10 -12.29
N PRO A 64 0.45 13.83 -12.82
CA PRO A 64 0.66 15.16 -13.34
C PRO A 64 1.15 16.10 -12.24
N LYS A 65 2.17 16.91 -12.54
CA LYS A 65 2.82 17.85 -11.59
C LYS A 65 1.86 18.86 -10.93
N HIS A 66 0.71 19.08 -11.52
CA HIS A 66 -0.33 20.00 -11.01
C HIS A 66 -1.61 19.19 -10.84
N GLY A 67 -2.12 19.06 -9.62
CA GLY A 67 -3.22 18.25 -9.11
C GLY A 67 -4.51 18.11 -9.95
N TYR A 68 -4.41 18.09 -11.25
CA TYR A 68 -5.53 18.04 -12.17
C TYR A 68 -5.88 16.60 -12.56
N ASN A 69 -7.05 16.18 -12.07
CA ASN A 69 -7.92 15.27 -12.76
C ASN A 69 -7.30 13.93 -13.17
N MET A 70 -7.18 13.02 -12.23
CA MET A 70 -6.92 11.61 -12.52
C MET A 70 -7.87 11.08 -13.60
N ALA A 71 -9.13 11.53 -13.61
CA ALA A 71 -10.11 11.16 -14.62
C ALA A 71 -9.73 11.61 -16.03
N LEU A 72 -9.29 12.87 -16.20
CA LEU A 72 -8.79 13.36 -17.49
C LEU A 72 -7.47 12.70 -17.87
N TRP A 73 -6.61 12.39 -16.90
CA TRP A 73 -5.39 11.65 -17.14
C TRP A 73 -5.69 10.22 -17.62
N LEU A 74 -6.61 9.52 -16.96
CA LEU A 74 -7.06 8.17 -17.37
C LEU A 74 -7.68 8.19 -18.77
N LEU A 75 -8.52 9.17 -19.08
CA LEU A 75 -9.11 9.31 -20.40
C LEU A 75 -8.03 9.57 -21.47
N LYS A 76 -7.11 10.49 -21.22
CA LYS A 76 -6.00 10.82 -22.13
C LYS A 76 -5.04 9.64 -22.33
N ASN A 77 -4.83 8.81 -21.29
CA ASN A 77 -3.93 7.69 -21.31
C ASN A 77 -4.65 6.34 -21.48
N SER A 78 -5.92 6.34 -21.86
CA SER A 78 -6.72 5.11 -21.99
C SER A 78 -6.13 4.07 -22.94
N MET A 79 -5.53 4.48 -24.06
CA MET A 79 -4.85 3.60 -25.01
C MET A 79 -3.61 2.97 -24.39
N HIS A 80 -2.80 3.75 -23.66
CA HIS A 80 -1.63 3.24 -22.94
C HIS A 80 -2.06 2.24 -21.86
N LEU A 81 -3.06 2.58 -21.05
CA LEU A 81 -3.60 1.70 -20.01
C LEU A 81 -4.09 0.38 -20.59
N ASN A 82 -4.84 0.42 -21.70
CA ASN A 82 -5.30 -0.80 -22.39
C ASN A 82 -4.15 -1.66 -22.93
N SER A 83 -3.06 -1.04 -23.37
CA SER A 83 -1.88 -1.76 -23.85
C SER A 83 -1.15 -2.44 -22.69
N VAL A 84 -0.94 -1.74 -21.58
CA VAL A 84 -0.34 -2.31 -20.38
C VAL A 84 -1.20 -3.44 -19.81
N MET A 85 -2.53 -3.27 -19.76
CA MET A 85 -3.45 -4.33 -19.31
C MET A 85 -3.38 -5.58 -20.21
N ARG A 86 -3.28 -5.43 -21.52
CA ARG A 86 -3.11 -6.60 -22.42
C ARG A 86 -1.79 -7.32 -22.16
N TYR A 87 -0.71 -6.57 -21.98
CA TYR A 87 0.59 -7.14 -21.67
C TYR A 87 0.61 -7.82 -20.31
N GLU A 88 0.00 -7.22 -19.28
CA GLU A 88 -0.16 -7.82 -17.95
C GLU A 88 -0.95 -9.13 -18.00
N HIS A 89 -2.03 -9.17 -18.80
CA HIS A 89 -2.80 -10.40 -18.95
C HIS A 89 -1.97 -11.51 -19.64
N HIS A 90 -1.20 -11.16 -20.67
CA HIS A 90 -0.30 -12.11 -21.32
C HIS A 90 0.76 -12.62 -20.33
N PHE A 91 1.36 -11.74 -19.54
CA PHE A 91 2.29 -12.12 -18.47
C PHE A 91 1.65 -13.08 -17.47
N ALA A 92 0.43 -12.80 -17.00
CA ALA A 92 -0.28 -13.67 -16.07
C ALA A 92 -0.53 -15.07 -16.66
N GLU A 93 -0.97 -15.15 -17.94
CA GLU A 93 -1.16 -16.40 -18.66
C GLU A 93 0.15 -17.18 -18.81
N GLU A 94 1.24 -16.50 -19.17
CA GLU A 94 2.58 -17.09 -19.32
C GLU A 94 3.10 -17.63 -17.99
N MET A 95 2.91 -16.90 -16.87
CA MET A 95 3.29 -17.37 -15.55
C MET A 95 2.56 -18.67 -15.18
N VAL A 96 1.26 -18.75 -15.45
CA VAL A 96 0.49 -19.98 -15.20
C VAL A 96 1.00 -21.13 -16.08
N ASP A 97 1.26 -20.88 -17.37
CA ASP A 97 1.75 -21.90 -18.29
C ASP A 97 3.12 -22.46 -17.92
N ARG A 98 4.06 -21.57 -17.62
CA ARG A 98 5.45 -21.99 -17.37
C ARG A 98 5.70 -22.52 -15.96
N HIS A 99 4.98 -22.01 -14.97
CA HIS A 99 5.28 -22.26 -13.56
C HIS A 99 4.16 -22.98 -12.80
N GLY A 100 2.99 -23.19 -13.43
CA GLY A 100 1.90 -23.98 -12.86
C GLY A 100 1.30 -23.36 -11.59
N TYR A 101 1.07 -22.04 -11.56
CA TYR A 101 0.39 -21.42 -10.43
C TYR A 101 -1.08 -21.84 -10.38
N ASP A 102 -1.50 -22.26 -9.19
CA ASP A 102 -2.89 -22.62 -8.89
C ASP A 102 -3.72 -21.35 -8.64
N VAL A 103 -3.12 -20.34 -8.01
CA VAL A 103 -3.77 -19.09 -7.61
C VAL A 103 -2.98 -17.89 -8.09
N LEU A 104 -3.67 -16.94 -8.71
CA LEU A 104 -3.18 -15.60 -9.01
C LEU A 104 -3.86 -14.62 -8.06
N PHE A 105 -3.08 -13.94 -7.23
CA PHE A 105 -3.58 -12.90 -6.34
C PHE A 105 -3.19 -11.52 -6.84
N SER A 106 -4.17 -10.74 -7.27
CA SER A 106 -4.01 -9.40 -7.82
C SER A 106 -4.39 -8.33 -6.78
N ASP A 107 -3.45 -7.56 -6.30
CA ASP A 107 -3.78 -6.35 -5.55
C ASP A 107 -3.91 -5.16 -6.50
N ASN A 108 -5.14 -4.88 -6.88
CA ASN A 108 -5.57 -3.76 -7.74
C ASN A 108 -4.89 -3.72 -9.13
N ARG A 109 -4.34 -4.85 -9.62
CA ARG A 109 -3.81 -5.01 -10.97
C ARG A 109 -4.94 -5.51 -11.88
N PHE A 110 -5.36 -4.70 -12.84
CA PHE A 110 -6.65 -4.83 -13.54
C PHE A 110 -6.73 -6.00 -14.51
N ALA A 111 -5.60 -6.55 -14.92
CA ALA A 111 -5.55 -7.62 -15.91
C ALA A 111 -4.70 -8.82 -15.50
N PHE A 112 -4.30 -8.90 -14.21
CA PHE A 112 -3.54 -10.00 -13.66
C PHE A 112 -4.47 -11.16 -13.24
N TYR A 113 -5.02 -11.87 -14.24
CA TYR A 113 -5.91 -13.02 -14.08
C TYR A 113 -5.65 -14.06 -15.16
N SER A 114 -6.07 -15.31 -14.94
CA SER A 114 -6.07 -16.39 -15.92
C SER A 114 -7.33 -17.25 -15.75
N LYS A 115 -7.83 -17.83 -16.84
CA LYS A 115 -8.91 -18.81 -16.78
C LYS A 115 -8.44 -20.20 -16.32
N ARG A 116 -7.13 -20.43 -16.26
CA ARG A 116 -6.51 -21.71 -15.88
C ARG A 116 -6.03 -21.74 -14.44
N ALA A 117 -6.01 -20.60 -13.76
CA ALA A 117 -5.72 -20.45 -12.34
C ALA A 117 -6.86 -19.74 -11.63
N TYR A 118 -7.05 -20.01 -10.35
CA TYR A 118 -8.05 -19.29 -9.55
C TYR A 118 -7.56 -17.86 -9.31
N SER A 119 -8.26 -16.89 -9.86
CA SER A 119 -7.84 -15.50 -9.88
C SER A 119 -8.61 -14.66 -8.86
N ILE A 120 -7.91 -14.07 -7.91
CA ILE A 120 -8.45 -13.23 -6.83
C ILE A 120 -8.08 -11.79 -7.11
N TYR A 121 -9.05 -10.88 -7.08
CA TYR A 121 -8.85 -9.44 -7.22
C TYR A 121 -9.09 -8.74 -5.89
N MET A 122 -8.10 -8.04 -5.39
CA MET A 122 -8.25 -7.26 -4.16
C MET A 122 -8.31 -5.77 -4.47
N THR A 123 -9.32 -5.08 -3.92
CA THR A 123 -9.46 -3.63 -4.01
C THR A 123 -10.29 -3.06 -2.88
N HIS A 124 -9.84 -1.94 -2.30
CA HIS A 124 -10.64 -1.15 -1.36
C HIS A 124 -11.48 -0.08 -2.08
N GLN A 125 -11.18 0.18 -3.36
CA GLN A 125 -11.86 1.20 -4.16
C GLN A 125 -12.91 0.58 -5.07
N ARG A 126 -14.02 0.09 -4.52
CA ARG A 126 -15.18 -0.30 -5.33
C ARG A 126 -15.79 0.90 -6.03
N ARG A 127 -15.74 2.05 -5.37
CA ARG A 127 -16.10 3.35 -5.91
C ARG A 127 -14.82 4.13 -6.25
N ILE A 128 -14.64 4.44 -7.53
CA ILE A 128 -13.58 5.35 -7.97
C ILE A 128 -14.08 6.78 -7.74
N ALA A 129 -13.46 7.50 -6.81
CA ALA A 129 -13.84 8.85 -6.47
C ALA A 129 -13.50 9.85 -7.60
N PHE A 130 -14.48 10.63 -8.02
CA PHE A 130 -14.31 11.70 -9.01
C PHE A 130 -14.58 13.06 -8.36
N PRO A 131 -13.98 14.16 -8.89
CA PRO A 131 -14.36 15.52 -8.53
C PRO A 131 -15.85 15.74 -8.75
N ARG A 132 -16.49 16.56 -7.93
CA ARG A 132 -17.93 16.90 -8.08
C ARG A 132 -18.30 17.36 -9.49
N ALA A 133 -17.42 18.10 -10.16
CA ALA A 133 -17.63 18.55 -11.55
C ALA A 133 -17.70 17.39 -12.56
N PHE A 134 -17.21 16.21 -12.21
CA PHE A 134 -17.16 15.01 -13.05
C PHE A 134 -18.01 13.86 -12.52
N ALA A 135 -18.93 14.11 -11.59
CA ALA A 135 -19.77 13.08 -10.96
C ALA A 135 -20.56 12.24 -11.98
N ALA A 136 -20.92 12.80 -13.14
CA ALA A 136 -21.57 12.06 -14.21
C ALA A 136 -20.71 10.91 -14.77
N PHE A 137 -19.37 11.04 -14.72
CA PHE A 137 -18.44 10.00 -15.18
C PHE A 137 -18.22 8.88 -14.15
N GLU A 138 -18.64 9.09 -12.90
CA GLU A 138 -18.53 8.08 -11.84
C GLU A 138 -19.24 6.77 -12.24
N ARG A 139 -20.42 6.87 -12.85
CA ARG A 139 -21.17 5.68 -13.34
C ARG A 139 -20.37 4.90 -14.38
N ILE A 140 -19.68 5.58 -15.29
CA ILE A 140 -18.83 4.95 -16.31
C ILE A 140 -17.63 4.25 -15.62
N GLY A 141 -17.00 4.91 -14.66
CA GLY A 141 -15.92 4.34 -13.86
C GLY A 141 -16.36 3.09 -13.10
N VAL A 142 -17.54 3.13 -12.46
CA VAL A 142 -18.13 1.99 -11.76
C VAL A 142 -18.40 0.83 -12.73
N MET A 143 -18.99 1.11 -13.89
CA MET A 143 -19.26 0.06 -14.91
C MET A 143 -17.96 -0.56 -15.44
N TRP A 144 -16.96 0.26 -15.72
CA TRP A 144 -15.63 -0.21 -16.16
C TRP A 144 -14.97 -1.10 -15.10
N HIS A 145 -14.99 -0.66 -13.85
CA HIS A 145 -14.41 -1.43 -12.74
C HIS A 145 -15.18 -2.74 -12.46
N ALA A 146 -16.50 -2.71 -12.54
CA ALA A 146 -17.32 -3.91 -12.45
C ALA A 146 -16.98 -4.93 -13.56
N ASN A 147 -16.71 -4.46 -14.79
CA ASN A 147 -16.26 -5.33 -15.87
C ASN A 147 -14.87 -5.94 -15.62
N ILE A 148 -13.98 -5.23 -14.94
CA ILE A 148 -12.70 -5.79 -14.48
C ILE A 148 -12.94 -6.88 -13.44
N MET A 149 -13.69 -6.58 -12.38
CA MET A 149 -13.98 -7.53 -11.29
C MET A 149 -14.58 -8.84 -11.79
N ARG A 150 -15.45 -8.81 -12.81
CA ARG A 150 -16.07 -10.02 -13.39
C ARG A 150 -15.11 -10.98 -14.07
N LYS A 151 -13.88 -10.53 -14.40
CA LYS A 151 -12.86 -11.39 -15.01
C LYS A 151 -12.16 -12.30 -14.00
N PHE A 152 -12.26 -11.97 -12.72
CA PHE A 152 -11.69 -12.73 -11.62
C PHE A 152 -12.73 -13.72 -11.05
N ASP A 153 -12.26 -14.73 -10.35
CA ASP A 153 -13.12 -15.73 -9.72
C ASP A 153 -13.68 -15.24 -8.40
N GLU A 154 -12.96 -14.37 -7.70
CA GLU A 154 -13.37 -13.81 -6.43
C GLU A 154 -12.80 -12.41 -6.24
N VAL A 155 -13.53 -11.54 -5.53
CA VAL A 155 -13.11 -10.19 -5.18
C VAL A 155 -12.96 -10.08 -3.67
N TRP A 156 -11.78 -9.61 -3.23
CA TRP A 156 -11.52 -9.31 -1.82
C TRP A 156 -11.53 -7.81 -1.57
N VAL A 157 -12.25 -7.39 -0.53
CA VAL A 157 -12.30 -6.00 -0.09
C VAL A 157 -11.55 -5.91 1.23
N PRO A 158 -10.36 -5.29 1.26
CA PRO A 158 -9.57 -5.17 2.47
C PRO A 158 -10.15 -4.07 3.37
N ASP A 159 -11.29 -4.32 3.97
CA ASP A 159 -12.02 -3.46 4.90
C ASP A 159 -12.97 -4.30 5.76
N LEU A 160 -13.66 -3.69 6.70
CA LEU A 160 -14.75 -4.30 7.46
C LEU A 160 -16.03 -4.26 6.63
N GLU A 161 -16.89 -5.27 6.77
CA GLU A 161 -18.18 -5.29 6.07
C GLU A 161 -19.16 -4.24 6.58
N ILE A 162 -19.05 -3.89 7.87
CA ILE A 162 -19.91 -2.91 8.51
C ILE A 162 -19.41 -1.48 8.19
N TYR A 163 -20.30 -0.66 7.60
CA TYR A 163 -20.03 0.76 7.34
C TYR A 163 -19.79 1.52 8.65
N PRO A 164 -18.85 2.47 8.72
CA PRO A 164 -18.04 3.00 7.62
C PRO A 164 -16.79 2.16 7.30
N GLY A 165 -16.46 1.13 8.08
CA GLY A 165 -15.15 0.50 8.00
C GLY A 165 -14.03 1.53 8.15
N TYR A 166 -12.94 1.36 7.40
CA TYR A 166 -11.84 2.32 7.34
C TYR A 166 -11.65 2.95 5.96
N ALA A 167 -12.35 2.42 4.93
CA ALA A 167 -12.34 3.00 3.59
C ALA A 167 -13.63 3.75 3.25
N GLY A 168 -14.57 3.84 4.19
CA GLY A 168 -15.81 4.61 4.04
C GLY A 168 -16.60 4.25 2.80
N SER A 169 -17.04 5.26 2.06
CA SER A 169 -17.81 5.07 0.82
C SER A 169 -17.02 4.43 -0.32
N LEU A 170 -15.67 4.40 -0.26
CA LEU A 170 -14.86 3.79 -1.31
C LEU A 170 -15.03 2.27 -1.36
N SER A 171 -15.14 1.60 -0.22
CA SER A 171 -15.30 0.15 -0.10
C SER A 171 -16.76 -0.30 -0.02
N HIS A 172 -17.68 0.55 0.47
CA HIS A 172 -19.07 0.17 0.72
C HIS A 172 -20.05 0.56 -0.39
N SER A 173 -19.60 1.23 -1.45
CA SER A 173 -20.42 1.58 -2.60
C SER A 173 -19.68 1.36 -3.91
N GLY A 174 -20.40 1.41 -5.05
CA GLY A 174 -19.81 1.37 -6.37
C GLY A 174 -19.86 0.01 -7.07
N ALA A 175 -18.74 -0.44 -7.64
CA ALA A 175 -18.67 -1.63 -8.47
C ALA A 175 -18.92 -2.94 -7.70
N THR A 176 -19.57 -3.91 -8.39
CA THR A 176 -19.75 -5.27 -7.89
C THR A 176 -19.32 -6.28 -8.96
N PRO A 177 -18.83 -7.46 -8.55
CA PRO A 177 -18.39 -8.49 -9.48
C PRO A 177 -19.56 -9.27 -10.14
N GLY A 178 -20.83 -8.86 -9.95
CA GLY A 178 -22.00 -9.60 -10.40
C GLY A 178 -22.20 -10.87 -9.55
N ASP A 179 -22.29 -12.04 -10.21
CA ASP A 179 -22.49 -13.34 -9.55
C ASP A 179 -21.22 -13.92 -8.89
N LYS A 180 -20.07 -13.24 -9.05
CA LYS A 180 -18.80 -13.68 -8.44
C LYS A 180 -18.79 -13.37 -6.94
N PRO A 181 -18.20 -14.25 -6.10
CA PRO A 181 -18.05 -13.99 -4.67
C PRO A 181 -17.30 -12.68 -4.40
N MET A 182 -17.75 -11.94 -3.41
CA MET A 182 -17.07 -10.78 -2.87
C MET A 182 -17.00 -10.91 -1.35
N ARG A 183 -15.80 -10.76 -0.80
CA ARG A 183 -15.54 -10.92 0.64
C ARG A 183 -14.85 -9.70 1.21
N TYR A 184 -15.29 -9.26 2.36
CA TYR A 184 -14.51 -8.35 3.19
C TYR A 184 -13.49 -9.18 3.98
N VAL A 185 -12.22 -8.80 3.88
CA VAL A 185 -11.10 -9.57 4.47
C VAL A 185 -10.46 -8.87 5.68
N GLY A 186 -11.14 -7.84 6.19
CA GLY A 186 -10.65 -7.05 7.32
C GLY A 186 -9.57 -6.06 6.92
N THR A 187 -8.97 -5.44 7.90
CA THR A 187 -7.87 -4.50 7.71
C THR A 187 -6.58 -5.24 7.39
N LEU A 188 -5.84 -4.73 6.40
CA LEU A 188 -4.57 -5.29 6.00
C LEU A 188 -3.44 -4.31 6.35
N SER A 189 -2.92 -4.44 7.57
CA SER A 189 -1.76 -3.70 8.02
C SER A 189 -0.53 -4.60 8.12
N ARG A 190 0.64 -4.08 7.79
CA ARG A 190 1.91 -4.75 8.07
C ARG A 190 2.17 -4.98 9.56
N PHE A 191 1.37 -4.34 10.43
CA PHE A 191 1.43 -4.43 11.89
C PHE A 191 0.39 -5.39 12.49
N SER A 192 -0.39 -6.10 11.71
CA SER A 192 -1.46 -7.00 12.22
C SER A 192 -0.97 -8.07 13.20
N ASP A 193 0.29 -8.48 13.09
CA ASP A 193 0.93 -9.47 13.98
C ASP A 193 1.85 -8.83 15.04
N TRP A 194 1.87 -7.51 15.16
CA TRP A 194 2.80 -6.79 16.04
C TRP A 194 2.69 -7.18 17.52
N ASP A 195 1.47 -7.37 18.02
CA ASP A 195 1.21 -7.74 19.42
C ASP A 195 1.47 -9.22 19.72
N ALA A 196 1.74 -10.06 18.71
CA ALA A 196 1.99 -11.50 18.87
C ALA A 196 3.43 -11.85 19.30
N GLY A 197 4.28 -10.84 19.52
CA GLY A 197 5.66 -10.98 19.97
C GLY A 197 6.69 -10.87 18.84
N GLU A 198 7.85 -10.33 19.16
CA GLU A 198 8.95 -9.94 18.23
C GLU A 198 9.51 -11.08 17.32
N ASN A 199 9.00 -12.31 17.46
CA ASN A 199 9.55 -13.50 16.79
C ASN A 199 8.72 -14.01 15.59
N ALA A 200 7.56 -13.45 15.31
CA ALA A 200 6.70 -14.01 14.25
C ALA A 200 7.27 -13.83 12.83
N GLY A 201 8.06 -12.78 12.59
CA GLY A 201 8.70 -12.54 11.28
C GLY A 201 9.89 -13.45 10.97
N ASN A 202 10.69 -13.77 11.99
CA ASN A 202 11.89 -14.62 11.84
C ASN A 202 11.59 -16.11 12.07
N ALA A 203 10.50 -16.44 12.78
CA ALA A 203 10.18 -17.84 13.12
C ALA A 203 9.58 -18.62 11.94
N LEU A 204 8.96 -17.95 10.95
CA LEU A 204 8.37 -18.65 9.82
C LEU A 204 9.44 -19.24 8.87
N GLY A 205 10.54 -18.52 8.63
CA GLY A 205 11.64 -19.00 7.79
C GLY A 205 12.40 -20.20 8.42
N SER A 206 12.55 -20.20 9.75
CA SER A 206 13.24 -21.27 10.46
C SER A 206 12.38 -22.52 10.71
N ALA A 207 11.06 -22.37 10.82
CA ALA A 207 10.13 -23.48 11.08
C ALA A 207 9.86 -24.35 9.84
N LEU A 208 10.05 -23.81 8.63
CA LEU A 208 9.77 -24.52 7.37
C LEU A 208 10.99 -25.28 6.81
N GLY A 209 12.17 -25.25 7.46
CA GLY A 209 13.37 -25.97 7.01
C GLY A 209 13.84 -25.54 5.60
N TYR A 210 13.50 -24.36 5.16
CA TYR A 210 13.76 -23.87 3.82
C TYR A 210 15.18 -23.30 3.70
N VAL A 211 15.99 -23.88 2.82
CA VAL A 211 17.29 -23.34 2.41
C VAL A 211 17.01 -22.25 1.37
N PRO A 212 17.46 -20.99 1.58
CA PRO A 212 17.21 -19.92 0.63
C PRO A 212 17.82 -20.27 -0.73
N ALA A 213 16.97 -20.36 -1.76
CA ALA A 213 17.45 -20.39 -3.14
C ALA A 213 18.02 -19.00 -3.47
N PRO A 214 19.10 -18.92 -4.27
CA PRO A 214 19.60 -17.63 -4.73
C PRO A 214 18.49 -16.89 -5.46
N VAL A 215 18.33 -15.60 -5.13
CA VAL A 215 17.33 -14.73 -5.76
C VAL A 215 17.84 -14.41 -7.17
N ASP A 216 17.51 -15.26 -8.12
CA ASP A 216 17.61 -14.91 -9.52
C ASP A 216 16.41 -14.04 -9.90
N LEU A 217 16.71 -12.78 -10.22
CA LEU A 217 15.79 -11.96 -11.00
C LEU A 217 15.90 -12.47 -12.45
N GLU A 218 15.48 -13.72 -12.66
CA GLU A 218 15.41 -14.26 -13.99
C GLU A 218 14.44 -13.41 -14.82
N ARG A 219 14.93 -12.90 -15.92
CA ARG A 219 14.11 -12.36 -16.99
C ARG A 219 13.42 -13.52 -17.68
N ASP A 220 12.32 -13.99 -17.08
CA ASP A 220 11.52 -15.07 -17.67
C ASP A 220 10.68 -14.62 -18.87
N VAL A 221 10.71 -13.34 -19.21
CA VAL A 221 10.04 -12.79 -20.38
C VAL A 221 11.09 -12.16 -21.28
N ASP A 222 11.02 -12.50 -22.56
CA ASP A 222 11.89 -11.92 -23.59
C ASP A 222 11.62 -10.41 -23.70
N LEU A 223 12.36 -9.62 -22.88
CA LEU A 223 12.18 -8.17 -22.76
C LEU A 223 12.55 -7.40 -24.03
N MET A 224 13.11 -8.07 -25.06
CA MET A 224 13.40 -7.41 -26.34
C MET A 224 12.11 -6.95 -27.02
N SER A 225 11.02 -7.72 -26.92
CA SER A 225 9.72 -7.31 -27.47
C SER A 225 9.08 -6.13 -26.69
N VAL A 226 9.40 -5.99 -25.41
CA VAL A 226 8.89 -4.92 -24.54
C VAL A 226 9.67 -3.63 -24.75
N SER A 227 10.99 -3.71 -24.89
CA SER A 227 11.82 -2.52 -25.15
C SER A 227 11.52 -1.93 -26.53
N GLU A 228 11.26 -2.74 -27.53
CA GLU A 228 10.81 -2.28 -28.86
C GLU A 228 9.40 -1.68 -28.81
N PHE A 229 8.48 -2.28 -28.05
CA PHE A 229 7.14 -1.74 -27.84
C PHE A 229 7.14 -0.45 -27.01
N MET A 230 8.00 -0.36 -25.98
CA MET A 230 8.13 0.83 -25.13
C MET A 230 8.94 1.96 -25.77
N ALA A 231 9.88 1.65 -26.67
CA ALA A 231 10.64 2.66 -27.43
C ALA A 231 9.75 3.46 -28.38
N HIS A 232 8.63 2.90 -28.82
CA HIS A 232 7.64 3.61 -29.65
C HIS A 232 6.72 4.55 -28.86
N SER A 233 6.70 4.45 -27.51
CA SER A 233 5.84 5.27 -26.62
C SER A 233 6.61 6.18 -25.67
N ALA A 234 7.94 6.18 -25.66
CA ALA A 234 8.75 6.90 -24.68
C ALA A 234 9.69 7.92 -25.34
N ASN A 235 9.16 9.10 -25.65
CA ASN A 235 9.93 10.33 -25.62
C ASN A 235 9.71 11.01 -24.28
N VAL A 236 10.23 10.44 -23.20
CA VAL A 236 10.40 11.09 -21.89
C VAL A 236 11.74 10.65 -21.32
N GLU A 237 12.71 11.57 -21.39
CA GLU A 237 14.03 11.42 -20.80
C GLU A 237 13.92 11.21 -19.28
N TRP A 238 14.40 10.06 -18.83
CA TRP A 238 14.70 9.81 -17.43
C TRP A 238 16.22 9.97 -17.23
N ASN A 239 16.62 10.98 -16.47
CA ASN A 239 17.96 11.08 -15.95
C ASN A 239 18.16 10.05 -14.84
N ALA A 240 18.84 8.97 -15.17
CA ALA A 240 19.38 8.02 -14.22
C ALA A 240 20.63 8.63 -13.57
N ALA A 241 20.50 9.07 -12.32
CA ALA A 241 21.63 9.42 -11.49
C ALA A 241 22.13 8.19 -10.72
N SER A 242 23.31 7.72 -11.14
CA SER A 242 24.35 6.99 -10.42
C SER A 242 23.97 5.94 -9.38
N GLU A 243 24.22 4.68 -9.75
CA GLU A 243 24.56 3.59 -8.83
C GLU A 243 25.91 3.87 -8.17
N GLU A 244 25.93 4.10 -6.87
CA GLU A 244 27.11 3.88 -6.04
C GLU A 244 26.77 2.89 -4.92
N ARG A 245 27.57 1.82 -4.91
CA ARG A 245 27.55 0.76 -3.91
C ARG A 245 27.95 1.33 -2.56
N ALA A 246 27.14 1.13 -1.53
CA ALA A 246 27.56 1.21 -0.16
C ALA A 246 27.16 -0.07 0.59
N SER A 247 28.14 -0.98 0.69
CA SER A 247 28.13 -2.03 1.70
C SER A 247 28.50 -1.41 3.03
N GLY A 248 27.61 -1.43 4.01
CA GLY A 248 27.89 -0.97 5.36
C GLY A 248 26.70 -1.22 6.27
N LYS A 249 26.63 -2.41 6.86
CA LYS A 249 25.74 -2.69 7.99
C LYS A 249 26.13 -1.79 9.15
N GLN A 250 25.34 -0.77 9.43
CA GLN A 250 25.20 -0.20 10.77
C GLN A 250 23.72 0.00 11.05
N THR A 251 23.12 -0.98 11.66
CA THR A 251 21.84 -0.83 12.37
C THR A 251 22.08 -0.01 13.62
N PHE A 252 21.96 1.29 13.50
CA PHE A 252 21.74 2.16 14.64
C PHE A 252 20.26 2.10 14.99
N GLY A 253 19.87 1.04 15.71
CA GLY A 253 18.52 0.94 16.27
C GLY A 253 18.31 2.02 17.33
N MET A 254 17.09 2.47 17.52
CA MET A 254 16.63 3.37 18.59
C MET A 254 17.14 2.99 20.00
N ARG A 255 17.64 1.76 20.21
CA ARG A 255 18.29 1.29 21.44
C ARG A 255 19.55 2.05 21.82
N ALA A 256 20.24 2.70 20.87
CA ALA A 256 21.48 3.43 21.14
C ALA A 256 21.25 4.85 21.68
N LEU A 257 20.05 5.41 21.56
CA LEU A 257 19.74 6.80 21.93
C LEU A 257 18.92 6.95 23.21
N GLY A 258 18.86 6.00 24.12
CA GLY A 258 18.25 6.17 25.44
C GLY A 258 16.79 6.74 25.44
N MET A 259 16.03 6.53 24.36
CA MET A 259 14.78 7.22 24.08
C MET A 259 13.64 6.77 24.97
N ARG A 260 13.42 7.54 26.04
CA ARG A 260 12.22 7.46 26.89
C ARG A 260 11.22 8.61 26.63
N ALA A 261 11.47 9.49 25.66
CA ALA A 261 10.60 10.64 25.41
C ALA A 261 9.34 10.25 24.63
N ALA A 262 8.18 10.64 25.13
CA ALA A 262 6.93 10.64 24.36
C ALA A 262 6.97 11.82 23.38
N TYR A 263 6.57 11.58 22.13
CA TYR A 263 6.43 12.67 21.16
C TYR A 263 5.03 13.27 21.24
N LYS A 264 4.95 14.59 21.23
CA LYS A 264 3.67 15.29 21.10
C LYS A 264 3.03 14.98 19.74
N VAL A 265 3.84 15.04 18.68
CA VAL A 265 3.41 14.70 17.31
C VAL A 265 4.47 13.86 16.64
N VAL A 266 4.02 12.77 16.00
CA VAL A 266 4.77 12.09 14.95
C VAL A 266 4.15 12.47 13.61
N ALA A 267 4.90 13.21 12.78
CA ALA A 267 4.50 13.62 11.45
C ALA A 267 5.08 12.65 10.41
N VAL A 268 4.21 12.04 9.61
CA VAL A 268 4.62 11.10 8.56
C VAL A 268 4.43 11.74 7.19
N VAL A 269 5.54 12.17 6.60
CA VAL A 269 5.57 12.79 5.27
C VAL A 269 5.54 11.69 4.21
N SER A 270 4.60 11.80 3.28
CA SER A 270 4.46 10.87 2.15
C SER A 270 3.87 11.58 0.94
N GLY A 271 3.85 10.90 -0.19
CA GLY A 271 3.26 11.41 -1.43
C GLY A 271 4.31 11.67 -2.51
N VAL A 272 3.84 12.17 -3.66
CA VAL A 272 4.67 12.48 -4.83
C VAL A 272 5.12 13.94 -4.82
N GLU A 273 6.27 14.20 -5.44
CA GLU A 273 6.75 15.58 -5.61
C GLU A 273 5.87 16.37 -6.62
N PRO A 274 5.68 17.68 -6.44
CA PRO A 274 6.22 18.54 -5.38
C PRO A 274 5.39 18.57 -4.08
N ALA A 275 4.21 17.94 -4.06
CA ALA A 275 3.27 17.99 -2.95
C ALA A 275 3.85 17.40 -1.64
N ARG A 276 4.77 16.44 -1.73
CA ARG A 276 5.49 15.88 -0.58
C ARG A 276 6.38 16.94 0.08
N THR A 277 7.22 17.62 -0.71
CA THR A 277 8.12 18.68 -0.18
C THR A 277 7.33 19.86 0.39
N GLN A 278 6.24 20.26 -0.24
CA GLN A 278 5.37 21.32 0.30
C GLN A 278 4.76 20.92 1.65
N PHE A 279 4.32 19.68 1.79
CA PHE A 279 3.78 19.16 3.04
C PHE A 279 4.84 19.08 4.14
N GLU A 280 6.07 18.63 3.80
CA GLU A 280 7.21 18.61 4.71
C GLU A 280 7.47 20.02 5.28
N GLN A 281 7.49 21.03 4.41
CA GLN A 281 7.74 22.42 4.81
C GLN A 281 6.62 22.97 5.72
N GLN A 282 5.36 22.79 5.33
CA GLN A 282 4.20 23.22 6.13
C GLN A 282 4.20 22.60 7.53
N LEU A 283 4.46 21.28 7.61
CA LEU A 283 4.55 20.58 8.90
C LEU A 283 5.70 21.11 9.76
N ARG A 284 6.87 21.35 9.17
CA ARG A 284 8.03 21.91 9.88
C ARG A 284 7.68 23.27 10.49
N GLU A 285 7.13 24.19 9.70
CA GLU A 285 6.72 25.53 10.14
C GLU A 285 5.66 25.49 11.25
N ALA A 286 4.67 24.61 11.13
CA ALA A 286 3.63 24.46 12.12
C ALA A 286 4.15 23.84 13.44
N LEU A 287 4.92 22.75 13.37
CA LEU A 287 5.41 22.02 14.54
C LEU A 287 6.46 22.81 15.34
N GLN A 288 7.26 23.66 14.72
CA GLN A 288 8.20 24.56 15.43
C GLN A 288 7.47 25.52 16.39
N GLN A 289 6.21 25.85 16.13
CA GLN A 289 5.40 26.75 16.95
C GLN A 289 4.61 26.04 18.05
N ILE A 290 4.55 24.69 18.01
CA ILE A 290 3.80 23.89 18.97
C ILE A 290 4.73 23.42 20.10
N PRO A 291 4.37 23.64 21.40
CA PRO A 291 5.17 23.14 22.50
C PRO A 291 5.23 21.61 22.56
N GLY A 292 6.40 21.08 22.92
CA GLY A 292 6.65 19.64 23.04
C GLY A 292 7.71 19.15 22.08
N GLN A 293 8.10 17.88 22.21
CA GLN A 293 9.01 17.21 21.29
C GLN A 293 8.22 16.56 20.15
N HIS A 294 8.70 16.71 18.94
CA HIS A 294 8.07 16.17 17.74
C HIS A 294 9.05 15.29 16.98
N MET A 295 8.50 14.37 16.19
CA MET A 295 9.28 13.59 15.23
C MET A 295 8.71 13.81 13.82
N MET A 296 9.58 13.95 12.81
CA MET A 296 9.20 13.97 11.40
C MET A 296 9.88 12.83 10.64
N ILE A 297 9.08 11.94 10.06
CA ILE A 297 9.54 10.83 9.21
C ILE A 297 9.31 11.24 7.76
N LEU A 298 10.40 11.46 7.02
CA LEU A 298 10.36 12.15 5.71
C LEU A 298 9.94 11.27 4.53
N GLY A 299 9.74 9.96 4.74
CA GLY A 299 9.29 9.06 3.71
C GLY A 299 10.23 8.94 2.51
N LYS A 300 11.55 8.92 2.75
CA LYS A 300 12.61 8.80 1.73
C LYS A 300 13.33 7.44 1.86
N PRO A 301 12.70 6.30 1.52
CA PRO A 301 13.25 4.97 1.78
C PRO A 301 14.50 4.65 0.95
N SER A 302 14.69 5.30 -0.20
CA SER A 302 15.89 5.15 -1.04
C SER A 302 17.05 6.05 -0.63
N ALA A 303 16.83 7.00 0.30
CA ALA A 303 17.89 7.85 0.83
C ALA A 303 18.70 7.11 1.91
N GLU A 304 19.93 7.56 2.15
CA GLU A 304 20.69 7.12 3.31
C GLU A 304 19.90 7.40 4.60
N GLN A 305 19.87 6.43 5.53
CA GLN A 305 19.20 6.63 6.80
C GLN A 305 19.95 7.68 7.63
N LYS A 306 19.32 8.82 7.84
CA LYS A 306 19.85 9.95 8.60
C LYS A 306 18.84 10.38 9.66
N THR A 307 19.39 10.75 10.81
CA THR A 307 18.66 11.35 11.93
C THR A 307 19.36 12.64 12.35
N TRP A 308 18.57 13.71 12.55
CA TRP A 308 19.07 14.97 13.08
C TRP A 308 17.97 15.71 13.84
N ILE A 309 18.34 16.71 14.63
CA ILE A 309 17.42 17.52 15.42
C ILE A 309 17.53 18.99 15.00
N GLU A 310 16.38 19.62 14.78
CA GLU A 310 16.26 21.06 14.57
C GLU A 310 15.17 21.63 15.51
N GLY A 311 15.59 22.42 16.49
CA GLY A 311 14.70 22.96 17.50
C GLY A 311 14.05 21.85 18.34
N ASN A 312 12.73 21.76 18.28
CA ASN A 312 11.93 20.76 19.00
C ASN A 312 11.50 19.57 18.10
N ILE A 313 12.11 19.42 16.92
CA ILE A 313 11.76 18.38 15.96
C ILE A 313 12.96 17.47 15.71
N GLU A 314 12.76 16.17 15.87
CA GLU A 314 13.67 15.10 15.46
C GLU A 314 13.27 14.60 14.07
N PHE A 315 14.20 14.63 13.12
CA PHE A 315 13.99 14.23 11.73
C PHE A 315 14.60 12.88 11.45
N HIS A 316 13.87 12.06 10.70
CA HIS A 316 14.35 10.79 10.13
C HIS A 316 14.06 10.74 8.64
N THR A 317 15.03 10.38 7.82
CA THR A 317 14.79 10.17 6.38
C THR A 317 13.78 9.07 6.16
N HIS A 318 13.90 7.97 6.90
CA HIS A 318 12.95 6.86 7.02
C HIS A 318 13.20 6.09 8.32
N LEU A 319 12.28 5.24 8.72
CA LEU A 319 12.40 4.33 9.85
C LEU A 319 12.15 2.89 9.42
N ALA A 320 12.83 1.95 10.07
CA ALA A 320 12.49 0.53 9.98
C ALA A 320 11.07 0.29 10.50
N THR A 321 10.43 -0.80 10.09
CA THR A 321 9.03 -1.09 10.42
C THR A 321 8.77 -1.08 11.93
N ASN A 322 9.65 -1.70 12.73
CA ASN A 322 9.50 -1.76 14.19
C ASN A 322 9.66 -0.40 14.85
N ASP A 323 10.67 0.37 14.42
CA ASP A 323 10.93 1.71 14.96
C ASP A 323 9.79 2.68 14.64
N PHE A 324 9.19 2.53 13.44
CA PHE A 324 8.00 3.30 13.05
C PHE A 324 6.81 3.00 13.96
N ALA A 325 6.52 1.72 14.23
CA ALA A 325 5.42 1.34 15.11
C ALA A 325 5.62 1.87 16.53
N GLU A 326 6.85 1.75 17.07
CA GLU A 326 7.18 2.29 18.40
C GLU A 326 7.05 3.82 18.45
N ALA A 327 7.48 4.53 17.40
CA ALA A 327 7.32 5.98 17.33
C ALA A 327 5.84 6.38 17.35
N VAL A 328 5.01 5.72 16.54
CA VAL A 328 3.56 5.97 16.48
C VAL A 328 2.88 5.66 17.81
N LYS A 329 3.20 4.53 18.48
CA LYS A 329 2.62 4.16 19.78
C LYS A 329 2.98 5.14 20.91
N ARG A 330 4.11 5.82 20.80
CA ARG A 330 4.58 6.83 21.79
C ARG A 330 4.13 8.25 21.47
N ALA A 331 3.48 8.47 20.34
CA ALA A 331 2.96 9.77 19.95
C ALA A 331 1.62 10.06 20.64
N ASP A 332 1.44 11.31 21.11
CA ASP A 332 0.11 11.77 21.48
C ASP A 332 -0.80 11.87 20.25
N PHE A 333 -0.23 12.33 19.11
CA PHE A 333 -0.92 12.52 17.83
C PHE A 333 -0.04 12.13 16.65
N VAL A 334 -0.69 11.64 15.60
CA VAL A 334 -0.04 11.36 14.31
C VAL A 334 -0.63 12.29 13.25
N VAL A 335 0.22 13.02 12.53
CA VAL A 335 -0.17 13.84 11.39
C VAL A 335 0.38 13.23 10.12
N SER A 336 -0.51 12.93 9.15
CA SER A 336 -0.07 12.29 7.91
C SER A 336 -1.02 12.57 6.74
N ARG A 337 -0.61 12.16 5.53
CA ARG A 337 -1.53 12.01 4.41
C ARG A 337 -2.48 10.84 4.67
N GLY A 338 -3.77 11.02 4.37
CA GLY A 338 -4.81 9.99 4.57
C GLY A 338 -4.84 8.93 3.46
N GLY A 339 -3.69 8.35 3.09
CA GLY A 339 -3.66 7.23 2.17
C GLY A 339 -4.17 5.95 2.82
N TYR A 340 -4.88 5.09 2.07
CA TYR A 340 -5.53 3.88 2.58
C TYR A 340 -4.61 3.01 3.47
N SER A 341 -3.40 2.69 3.01
CA SER A 341 -2.47 1.86 3.78
C SER A 341 -2.03 2.53 5.08
N THR A 342 -1.88 3.86 5.08
CA THR A 342 -1.59 4.63 6.31
C THR A 342 -2.76 4.54 7.28
N VAL A 343 -3.99 4.65 6.79
CA VAL A 343 -5.19 4.51 7.63
C VAL A 343 -5.22 3.14 8.30
N MET A 344 -4.93 2.05 7.56
CA MET A 344 -4.89 0.69 8.11
C MET A 344 -3.79 0.54 9.19
N ASP A 345 -2.58 1.06 8.92
CA ASP A 345 -1.48 1.04 9.86
C ASP A 345 -1.83 1.82 11.15
N MET A 346 -2.44 2.99 11.01
CA MET A 346 -2.83 3.82 12.15
C MET A 346 -3.96 3.20 12.98
N ALA A 347 -4.93 2.57 12.32
CA ALA A 347 -6.00 1.84 12.99
C ALA A 347 -5.46 0.66 13.80
N GLU A 348 -4.54 -0.13 13.23
CA GLU A 348 -3.91 -1.25 13.92
C GLU A 348 -3.08 -0.80 15.13
N LEU A 349 -2.36 0.32 15.01
CA LEU A 349 -1.57 0.89 16.10
C LEU A 349 -2.39 1.70 17.11
N GLY A 350 -3.69 1.93 16.86
CA GLY A 350 -4.59 2.68 17.76
C GLY A 350 -4.19 4.15 17.92
N ALA A 351 -3.69 4.76 16.84
CA ALA A 351 -3.20 6.13 16.85
C ALA A 351 -4.35 7.17 16.90
N LYS A 352 -4.07 8.37 17.43
CA LYS A 352 -4.91 9.55 17.24
C LYS A 352 -4.46 10.28 16.00
N CYS A 353 -5.27 10.24 14.95
CA CYS A 353 -4.87 10.67 13.62
C CYS A 353 -5.45 12.01 13.20
N ILE A 354 -4.60 12.83 12.60
CA ILE A 354 -4.96 14.03 11.87
C ILE A 354 -4.52 13.84 10.43
N PHE A 355 -5.48 13.76 9.51
CA PHE A 355 -5.21 13.56 8.10
C PHE A 355 -5.24 14.88 7.33
N VAL A 356 -4.18 15.09 6.55
CA VAL A 356 -4.03 16.25 5.67
C VAL A 356 -3.97 15.74 4.23
N PRO A 357 -5.11 15.60 3.52
CA PRO A 357 -5.15 15.00 2.19
C PRO A 357 -4.27 15.76 1.19
N THR A 358 -3.66 15.04 0.25
CA THR A 358 -2.94 15.67 -0.86
C THR A 358 -3.94 16.36 -1.78
N PRO A 359 -3.78 17.65 -2.10
CA PRO A 359 -4.65 18.34 -3.04
C PRO A 359 -4.74 17.60 -4.38
N GLY A 360 -5.97 17.36 -4.83
CA GLY A 360 -6.23 16.63 -6.09
C GLY A 360 -6.16 15.11 -6.02
N GLN A 361 -5.81 14.51 -4.88
CA GLN A 361 -5.94 13.06 -4.65
C GLN A 361 -7.29 12.72 -4.00
N PHE A 362 -8.29 12.46 -4.84
CA PHE A 362 -9.68 12.28 -4.40
C PHE A 362 -9.88 11.10 -3.46
N GLU A 363 -9.10 10.04 -3.60
CA GLU A 363 -9.09 8.92 -2.64
C GLU A 363 -8.80 9.42 -1.22
N GLN A 364 -7.70 10.16 -1.05
CA GLN A 364 -7.30 10.67 0.27
C GLN A 364 -8.32 11.67 0.83
N ILE A 365 -8.89 12.51 -0.03
CA ILE A 365 -9.91 13.49 0.36
C ILE A 365 -11.16 12.76 0.87
N VAL A 366 -11.64 11.75 0.15
CA VAL A 366 -12.82 10.96 0.56
C VAL A 366 -12.53 10.19 1.83
N LEU A 367 -11.37 9.53 1.95
CA LEU A 367 -10.99 8.80 3.16
C LEU A 367 -10.93 9.71 4.38
N ALA A 368 -10.19 10.83 4.31
CA ALA A 368 -10.08 11.76 5.42
C ALA A 368 -11.44 12.32 5.84
N HIS A 369 -12.29 12.67 4.85
CA HIS A 369 -13.64 13.17 5.10
C HIS A 369 -14.54 12.13 5.77
N ASP A 370 -14.61 10.91 5.22
CA ASP A 370 -15.48 9.85 5.75
C ASP A 370 -15.04 9.43 7.15
N LEU A 371 -13.73 9.33 7.41
CA LEU A 371 -13.18 9.01 8.74
C LEU A 371 -13.40 10.14 9.75
N SER A 372 -13.28 11.39 9.32
CA SER A 372 -13.57 12.55 10.18
C SER A 372 -15.05 12.60 10.53
N LYS A 373 -15.93 12.36 9.57
CA LYS A 373 -17.38 12.28 9.82
C LYS A 373 -17.77 11.13 10.73
N ALA A 374 -17.05 10.01 10.67
CA ALA A 374 -17.24 8.87 11.58
C ALA A 374 -16.65 9.11 12.98
N GLY A 375 -15.91 10.18 13.19
CA GLY A 375 -15.22 10.48 14.45
C GLY A 375 -13.98 9.61 14.69
N TYR A 376 -13.39 9.04 13.65
CA TYR A 376 -12.20 8.17 13.73
C TYR A 376 -10.89 8.95 13.60
N ALA A 377 -10.93 10.10 12.96
CA ALA A 377 -9.78 10.99 12.75
C ALA A 377 -10.24 12.45 12.65
N VAL A 378 -9.30 13.37 12.55
CA VAL A 378 -9.58 14.77 12.21
C VAL A 378 -9.04 15.05 10.82
N GLU A 379 -9.81 15.70 9.95
CA GLU A 379 -9.37 16.21 8.65
C GLU A 379 -8.93 17.67 8.78
N ILE A 380 -7.78 18.02 8.20
CA ILE A 380 -7.36 19.40 7.96
C ILE A 380 -7.10 19.54 6.46
N PRO A 381 -7.76 20.46 5.73
CA PRO A 381 -7.41 20.80 4.36
C PRO A 381 -5.95 21.25 4.25
N ALA A 382 -5.27 20.86 3.16
CA ALA A 382 -3.83 21.12 3.04
C ALA A 382 -3.44 22.61 3.03
N ASP A 383 -4.33 23.48 2.56
CA ASP A 383 -4.19 24.94 2.55
C ASP A 383 -4.49 25.60 3.90
N GLU A 384 -5.11 24.86 4.83
CA GLU A 384 -5.41 25.31 6.19
C GLU A 384 -4.41 24.82 7.24
N LEU A 385 -3.40 24.02 6.85
CA LEU A 385 -2.44 23.44 7.78
C LEU A 385 -1.58 24.52 8.45
N SER A 386 -1.75 24.67 9.74
CA SER A 386 -1.04 25.65 10.60
C SER A 386 -0.91 25.14 12.04
N ALA A 387 -0.13 25.82 12.87
CA ALA A 387 -0.03 25.52 14.30
C ALA A 387 -1.40 25.67 15.01
N GLU A 388 -2.18 26.67 14.62
CA GLU A 388 -3.50 26.94 15.21
C GLU A 388 -4.49 25.83 14.85
N THR A 389 -4.60 25.45 13.58
CA THR A 389 -5.51 24.38 13.15
C THR A 389 -5.11 23.02 13.72
N LEU A 390 -3.80 22.74 13.88
CA LEU A 390 -3.31 21.55 14.58
C LEU A 390 -3.71 21.56 16.06
N ALA A 391 -3.59 22.70 16.75
CA ALA A 391 -4.00 22.79 18.16
C ALA A 391 -5.49 22.49 18.36
N ILE A 392 -6.35 23.03 17.47
CA ILE A 392 -7.79 22.72 17.46
C ILE A 392 -8.04 21.23 17.17
N ALA A 393 -7.26 20.66 16.23
CA ALA A 393 -7.39 19.25 15.87
C ALA A 393 -6.99 18.32 17.02
N PHE A 394 -5.99 18.68 17.82
CA PHE A 394 -5.58 17.89 19.00
C PHE A 394 -6.73 17.73 20.01
N GLU A 395 -7.50 18.79 20.25
CA GLU A 395 -8.63 18.74 21.17
C GLU A 395 -9.76 17.83 20.66
N LYS A 396 -9.93 17.73 19.34
CA LYS A 396 -10.98 16.92 18.68
C LYS A 396 -10.55 15.47 18.44
N SER A 397 -9.23 15.19 18.46
CA SER A 397 -8.70 13.88 18.07
C SER A 397 -8.98 12.81 19.12
N VAL A 398 -9.53 11.70 18.68
CA VAL A 398 -9.72 10.47 19.45
C VAL A 398 -8.85 9.36 18.88
N LYS A 399 -8.60 8.32 19.66
CA LYS A 399 -7.96 7.12 19.13
C LYS A 399 -8.84 6.50 18.05
N MET A 400 -8.25 6.15 16.92
CA MET A 400 -8.95 5.35 15.93
C MET A 400 -9.47 4.07 16.60
N PRO A 401 -10.73 3.67 16.34
CA PRO A 401 -11.24 2.44 16.92
C PRO A 401 -10.33 1.28 16.51
N LYS A 402 -9.87 0.51 17.47
CA LYS A 402 -9.09 -0.70 17.18
C LYS A 402 -10.04 -1.73 16.58
N VAL A 403 -9.62 -2.34 15.49
CA VAL A 403 -10.37 -3.45 14.91
C VAL A 403 -10.30 -4.62 15.88
N GLU A 404 -11.45 -5.14 16.28
CA GLU A 404 -11.47 -6.47 16.90
C GLU A 404 -10.85 -7.45 15.91
N LYS A 405 -9.85 -8.23 16.35
CA LYS A 405 -9.17 -9.22 15.50
C LYS A 405 -10.20 -10.23 15.00
N GLN A 406 -10.74 -9.97 13.81
CA GLN A 406 -11.57 -10.91 13.09
C GLN A 406 -10.63 -11.72 12.19
N ASN A 407 -10.81 -13.03 12.18
CA ASN A 407 -10.01 -13.93 11.34
C ASN A 407 -10.42 -13.88 9.85
N LEU A 408 -10.98 -12.77 9.37
CA LEU A 408 -11.56 -12.64 8.04
C LEU A 408 -10.58 -12.99 6.92
N LEU A 409 -9.34 -12.53 7.03
CA LEU A 409 -8.29 -12.89 6.06
C LEU A 409 -7.95 -14.38 6.14
N HIS A 410 -7.80 -14.92 7.34
CA HIS A 410 -7.58 -16.35 7.56
C HIS A 410 -8.69 -17.19 6.93
N ASP A 411 -9.94 -16.86 7.23
CA ASP A 411 -11.12 -17.57 6.70
C ASP A 411 -11.19 -17.49 5.16
N ALA A 412 -10.81 -16.34 4.58
CA ALA A 412 -10.78 -16.17 3.14
C ALA A 412 -9.69 -17.07 2.50
N VAL A 413 -8.48 -17.11 3.08
CA VAL A 413 -7.37 -17.95 2.59
C VAL A 413 -7.71 -19.43 2.77
N GLU A 414 -8.23 -19.86 3.93
CA GLU A 414 -8.64 -21.24 4.18
C GLU A 414 -9.73 -21.70 3.19
N ASN A 415 -10.68 -20.83 2.83
CA ASN A 415 -11.66 -21.12 1.80
C ASN A 415 -11.02 -21.39 0.43
N VAL A 416 -9.99 -20.62 0.06
CA VAL A 416 -9.23 -20.85 -1.19
C VAL A 416 -8.50 -22.19 -1.11
N VAL A 417 -7.74 -22.44 -0.04
CA VAL A 417 -6.97 -23.68 0.15
C VAL A 417 -7.85 -24.91 0.11
N ARG A 418 -9.02 -24.87 0.75
CA ARG A 418 -9.98 -25.98 0.77
C ARG A 418 -10.46 -26.36 -0.63
N ARG A 419 -10.70 -25.39 -1.53
CA ARG A 419 -11.08 -25.64 -2.92
C ARG A 419 -10.06 -26.49 -3.67
N PHE A 420 -8.77 -26.32 -3.38
CA PHE A 420 -7.72 -27.11 -4.02
C PHE A 420 -7.52 -28.47 -3.38
N LYS A 421 -7.71 -28.61 -2.08
CA LYS A 421 -7.68 -29.91 -1.39
C LYS A 421 -8.81 -30.83 -1.88
N GLU A 422 -10.03 -30.28 -2.07
CA GLU A 422 -11.19 -31.04 -2.54
C GLU A 422 -11.09 -31.48 -4.03
N ARG A 423 -10.29 -30.78 -4.85
CA ARG A 423 -10.05 -31.17 -6.26
C ARG A 423 -8.94 -32.20 -6.44
N SER A 424 -8.16 -32.46 -5.40
CA SER A 424 -7.03 -33.42 -5.43
C SER A 424 -7.42 -34.80 -4.92
N ILE A 425 -8.70 -34.99 -4.50
CA ILE A 425 -9.35 -36.23 -4.13
C ILE A 425 -10.26 -36.68 -5.28
#